data_68e71417a806041f0451feb876ee7b3c
#
_entry.id   68e71417a806041f0451feb876ee7b3c
#
_cell.length_a   1.000
_cell.length_b   1.000
_cell.length_c   1.000
_cell.angle_alpha   90.00
_cell.angle_beta   90.00
_cell.angle_gamma   90.00
#
_symmetry.space_group_name_H-M   'P 1'
#
loop_
_entity.id
_entity.type
_entity.pdbx_description
1 polymer ?
#
loop_
_entity_poly.entity_id
_entity_poly.type
_entity_poly.pdbx_seq_one_letter_code
_entity_poly.pdbx_strand_id
1 'polypeptide(L)'
;PLIEDFNMKMFVSFIQADGYNPLSINGSTFEIEDKEYARNLVTELFGDDEEFQHIIGNHFTPGSIINTIANKKIKVDLTDDELFDKIFKYAKQNYEAHFAEGYWIDHWTYILDLVENYQAVYPDKMKEKLFLDKEFMYFDSPVYILPRDEKICLTKDNKIRRFGSLLHNDEEKVEKLDMNVYASNWLKDENENTIKTNLFGKLFVLATTKIANLDPYGLGLEMEADKPGWNDAMNGLPGLFGSGVSETIELKRVVTFLQNNFDSNYDIDVPIELVKFVEKLVNLLSQDTSDFVYWDKANTYKEIYRKEIRFYTLGNKSISMDLVKEALNLYAKKLDLAIEKAYEFGNGIYPTYLVYEVTKFEEILENGKAKIGNYGLPTVKALEFSMRLLPFYLEAPARALKVMDNPIEKRKMFEKIKASNIYDYDLKFYKTSEFLDQESNEIGRGRSFTKGWQERESNFLH
;
A
#
# COMPACT_ATOMS: atom_id res chain seq x y z
N PRO A 1 13.51 -0.69 -21.14
CA PRO A 1 14.07 -0.98 -19.81
C PRO A 1 14.11 0.27 -18.93
N LEU A 2 14.60 1.40 -19.45
CA LEU A 2 14.84 2.61 -18.65
C LEU A 2 13.55 3.25 -18.10
N ILE A 3 12.49 3.32 -18.91
CA ILE A 3 11.20 3.91 -18.49
C ILE A 3 10.51 3.04 -17.44
N GLU A 4 10.53 1.73 -17.59
CA GLU A 4 9.98 0.79 -16.61
C GLU A 4 10.76 0.86 -15.30
N ASP A 5 12.08 1.03 -15.37
CA ASP A 5 12.93 1.23 -14.20
C ASP A 5 12.58 2.51 -13.45
N PHE A 6 12.43 3.62 -14.17
CA PHE A 6 12.00 4.89 -13.60
C PHE A 6 10.61 4.80 -12.96
N ASN A 7 9.65 4.16 -13.61
CA ASN A 7 8.31 3.97 -13.07
C ASN A 7 8.32 3.11 -11.80
N MET A 8 9.02 1.98 -11.82
CA MET A 8 9.14 1.11 -10.66
C MET A 8 9.79 1.86 -9.48
N LYS A 9 10.88 2.58 -9.73
CA LYS A 9 11.59 3.35 -8.72
C LYS A 9 10.70 4.44 -8.11
N MET A 10 9.95 5.15 -8.94
CA MET A 10 9.00 6.17 -8.49
C MET A 10 7.89 5.58 -7.62
N PHE A 11 7.11 4.64 -8.15
CA PHE A 11 5.96 4.10 -7.43
C PHE A 11 6.36 3.39 -6.13
N VAL A 12 7.44 2.63 -6.14
CA VAL A 12 7.95 1.96 -4.94
C VAL A 12 8.45 2.98 -3.90
N SER A 13 9.13 4.06 -4.33
CA SER A 13 9.62 5.09 -3.41
C SER A 13 8.50 5.84 -2.71
N PHE A 14 7.33 5.99 -3.34
CA PHE A 14 6.19 6.64 -2.69
C PHE A 14 5.56 5.86 -1.55
N ILE A 15 5.86 4.57 -1.38
CA ILE A 15 5.45 3.84 -0.18
C ILE A 15 6.18 4.44 1.02
N GLN A 16 5.43 4.84 2.03
CA GLN A 16 5.97 5.35 3.29
C GLN A 16 6.54 4.22 4.15
N ALA A 17 7.38 4.56 5.11
CA ALA A 17 7.90 3.58 6.06
C ALA A 17 6.81 2.95 6.95
N ASP A 18 5.67 3.60 7.10
CA ASP A 18 4.49 3.08 7.81
C ASP A 18 3.60 2.15 6.97
N GLY A 19 3.96 1.92 5.70
CA GLY A 19 3.28 1.00 4.78
C GLY A 19 2.13 1.60 3.99
N TYR A 20 1.87 2.90 4.08
CA TYR A 20 0.90 3.62 3.25
C TYR A 20 1.60 4.42 2.16
N ASN A 21 0.83 4.94 1.21
CA ASN A 21 1.34 5.79 0.14
C ASN A 21 0.32 6.89 -0.21
N PRO A 22 0.76 8.04 -0.73
CA PRO A 22 -0.15 9.10 -1.14
C PRO A 22 -1.04 8.64 -2.28
N LEU A 23 -2.26 9.17 -2.34
CA LEU A 23 -3.18 8.92 -3.45
C LEU A 23 -2.74 9.67 -4.71
N SER A 24 -2.33 10.92 -4.54
CA SER A 24 -2.01 11.78 -5.68
C SER A 24 -0.52 11.71 -6.03
N ILE A 25 -0.22 11.02 -7.11
CA ILE A 25 1.10 10.95 -7.72
C ILE A 25 0.99 11.59 -9.10
N ASN A 26 1.65 12.74 -9.29
CA ASN A 26 1.61 13.47 -10.56
C ASN A 26 2.51 12.83 -11.62
N GLY A 27 3.54 12.10 -11.19
CA GLY A 27 4.48 11.44 -12.07
C GLY A 27 5.93 11.79 -11.77
N SER A 28 6.78 11.76 -12.79
CA SER A 28 8.16 12.19 -12.69
C SER A 28 8.50 13.13 -13.82
N THR A 29 9.32 14.11 -13.51
CA THR A 29 10.06 14.91 -14.50
C THR A 29 11.55 14.65 -14.36
N PHE A 30 12.28 15.04 -15.37
CA PHE A 30 13.74 14.90 -15.43
C PHE A 30 14.38 16.26 -15.67
N GLU A 31 15.53 16.45 -15.11
CA GLU A 31 16.31 17.66 -15.26
C GLU A 31 17.80 17.34 -15.44
N ILE A 32 18.45 18.00 -16.40
CA ILE A 32 19.90 18.01 -16.51
C ILE A 32 20.40 19.29 -15.80
N GLU A 33 21.02 19.13 -14.64
CA GLU A 33 21.47 20.24 -13.80
C GLU A 33 22.59 21.05 -14.49
N ASP A 34 23.50 20.37 -15.21
CA ASP A 34 24.52 21.01 -16.04
C ASP A 34 23.91 21.58 -17.35
N LYS A 35 23.60 22.86 -17.34
CA LYS A 35 22.95 23.55 -18.46
C LYS A 35 23.84 23.68 -19.71
N GLU A 36 25.15 23.68 -19.54
CA GLU A 36 26.08 23.66 -20.67
C GLU A 36 26.11 22.31 -21.35
N TYR A 37 26.16 21.24 -20.54
CA TYR A 37 26.02 19.88 -21.05
C TYR A 37 24.68 19.66 -21.75
N ALA A 38 23.57 20.10 -21.16
CA ALA A 38 22.24 20.00 -21.77
C ALA A 38 22.18 20.66 -23.17
N ARG A 39 22.74 21.86 -23.29
CA ARG A 39 22.82 22.59 -24.56
C ARG A 39 23.65 21.84 -25.60
N ASN A 40 24.82 21.37 -25.22
CA ASN A 40 25.72 20.63 -26.11
C ASN A 40 25.08 19.32 -26.59
N LEU A 41 24.38 18.63 -25.69
CA LEU A 41 23.65 17.40 -25.99
C LEU A 41 22.53 17.65 -27.02
N VAL A 42 21.77 18.73 -26.86
CA VAL A 42 20.71 19.09 -27.82
C VAL A 42 21.34 19.39 -29.20
N THR A 43 22.41 20.17 -29.23
CA THR A 43 23.11 20.50 -30.50
C THR A 43 23.65 19.22 -31.16
N GLU A 44 24.18 18.26 -30.40
CA GLU A 44 24.62 16.96 -30.94
C GLU A 44 23.49 16.15 -31.55
N LEU A 45 22.34 16.07 -30.84
CA LEU A 45 21.23 15.17 -31.17
C LEU A 45 20.24 15.78 -32.21
N PHE A 46 19.98 17.07 -32.11
CA PHE A 46 18.89 17.75 -32.82
C PHE A 46 19.33 19.03 -33.55
N GLY A 47 20.63 19.36 -33.51
CA GLY A 47 21.13 20.64 -34.02
C GLY A 47 20.72 21.81 -33.12
N ASP A 48 20.70 23.02 -33.67
CA ASP A 48 20.35 24.23 -32.93
C ASP A 48 18.83 24.45 -32.86
N ASP A 49 18.09 23.41 -32.50
CA ASP A 49 16.62 23.48 -32.36
C ASP A 49 16.21 24.12 -31.06
N GLU A 50 15.58 25.30 -31.12
CA GLU A 50 15.19 26.08 -29.91
C GLU A 50 14.16 25.35 -29.04
N GLU A 51 13.27 24.53 -29.59
CA GLU A 51 12.27 23.81 -28.82
C GLU A 51 12.90 22.69 -27.98
N PHE A 52 13.85 21.93 -28.57
CA PHE A 52 14.61 20.95 -27.80
C PHE A 52 15.52 21.60 -26.76
N GLN A 53 16.12 22.77 -27.08
CA GLN A 53 16.86 23.56 -26.08
C GLN A 53 15.97 23.96 -24.92
N HIS A 54 14.73 24.35 -25.19
CA HIS A 54 13.77 24.70 -24.16
C HIS A 54 13.34 23.48 -23.33
N ILE A 55 13.01 22.35 -23.98
CA ILE A 55 12.56 21.11 -23.30
C ILE A 55 13.66 20.55 -22.41
N ILE A 56 14.82 20.21 -22.98
CA ILE A 56 15.91 19.53 -22.27
C ILE A 56 16.64 20.47 -21.30
N GLY A 57 16.61 21.78 -21.58
CA GLY A 57 17.16 22.80 -20.70
C GLY A 57 16.35 23.07 -19.40
N ASN A 58 15.13 22.56 -19.32
CA ASN A 58 14.23 22.68 -18.16
C ASN A 58 13.85 21.31 -17.59
N HIS A 59 12.65 21.20 -17.02
CA HIS A 59 12.07 19.93 -16.65
C HIS A 59 11.38 19.28 -17.85
N PHE A 60 11.69 18.02 -18.10
CA PHE A 60 11.15 17.30 -19.26
C PHE A 60 10.70 15.89 -18.89
N THR A 61 9.97 15.25 -19.79
CA THR A 61 9.56 13.85 -19.71
C THR A 61 10.03 13.09 -20.96
N PRO A 62 10.18 11.75 -20.90
CA PRO A 62 10.44 10.95 -22.11
C PRO A 62 9.43 11.23 -23.22
N GLY A 63 8.14 11.35 -22.82
CA GLY A 63 7.05 11.64 -23.75
C GLY A 63 7.17 13.00 -24.44
N SER A 64 7.65 14.03 -23.75
CA SER A 64 7.83 15.36 -24.35
C SER A 64 8.87 15.32 -25.48
N ILE A 65 9.94 14.55 -25.30
CA ILE A 65 11.00 14.38 -26.32
C ILE A 65 10.46 13.65 -27.55
N ILE A 66 9.85 12.47 -27.36
CA ILE A 66 9.31 11.65 -28.46
C ILE A 66 8.20 12.39 -29.22
N ASN A 67 7.30 13.07 -28.50
CA ASN A 67 6.24 13.83 -29.12
C ASN A 67 6.80 14.99 -30.00
N THR A 68 7.85 15.66 -29.52
CA THR A 68 8.47 16.74 -30.32
C THR A 68 9.18 16.20 -31.54
N ILE A 69 9.91 15.09 -31.44
CA ILE A 69 10.51 14.39 -32.59
C ILE A 69 9.43 14.04 -33.62
N ALA A 70 8.33 13.43 -33.18
CA ALA A 70 7.23 13.03 -34.06
C ALA A 70 6.53 14.21 -34.71
N ASN A 71 6.22 15.28 -33.96
CA ASN A 71 5.54 16.47 -34.47
C ASN A 71 6.39 17.23 -35.49
N LYS A 72 7.68 17.34 -35.24
CA LYS A 72 8.64 18.01 -36.16
C LYS A 72 9.11 17.11 -37.29
N LYS A 73 8.80 15.80 -37.22
CA LYS A 73 9.25 14.79 -38.19
C LYS A 73 10.78 14.76 -38.35
N ILE A 74 11.49 14.94 -37.23
CA ILE A 74 12.95 14.91 -37.20
C ILE A 74 13.41 13.45 -37.32
N LYS A 75 14.40 13.22 -38.16
CA LYS A 75 15.09 11.93 -38.21
C LYS A 75 16.24 11.95 -37.22
N VAL A 76 16.19 11.02 -36.32
CA VAL A 76 17.28 10.74 -35.38
C VAL A 76 17.90 9.41 -35.80
N ASP A 77 19.22 9.39 -36.02
CA ASP A 77 19.96 8.19 -36.45
C ASP A 77 20.30 7.24 -35.26
N LEU A 78 19.48 7.28 -34.21
CA LEU A 78 19.58 6.46 -33.00
C LEU A 78 18.25 5.73 -32.80
N THR A 79 18.32 4.54 -32.21
CA THR A 79 17.13 3.91 -31.63
C THR A 79 16.61 4.71 -30.45
N ASP A 80 15.35 4.53 -30.09
CA ASP A 80 14.76 5.19 -28.91
C ASP A 80 15.55 4.87 -27.63
N ASP A 81 16.02 3.64 -27.47
CA ASP A 81 16.85 3.22 -26.33
C ASP A 81 18.20 3.95 -26.29
N GLU A 82 18.90 4.02 -27.41
CA GLU A 82 20.17 4.75 -27.52
C GLU A 82 20.00 6.26 -27.27
N LEU A 83 18.92 6.84 -27.77
CA LEU A 83 18.58 8.23 -27.56
C LEU A 83 18.33 8.51 -26.07
N PHE A 84 17.52 7.69 -25.44
CA PHE A 84 17.22 7.84 -24.02
C PHE A 84 18.43 7.58 -23.14
N ASP A 85 19.26 6.57 -23.42
CA ASP A 85 20.50 6.33 -22.69
C ASP A 85 21.41 7.56 -22.70
N LYS A 86 21.52 8.27 -23.83
CA LYS A 86 22.30 9.51 -23.91
C LYS A 86 21.70 10.65 -23.10
N ILE A 87 20.37 10.86 -23.19
CA ILE A 87 19.70 11.98 -22.54
C ILE A 87 19.65 11.78 -21.03
N PHE A 88 19.28 10.58 -20.59
CA PHE A 88 19.07 10.30 -19.17
C PHE A 88 20.34 9.97 -18.38
N LYS A 89 21.48 9.75 -19.04
CA LYS A 89 22.75 9.44 -18.39
C LYS A 89 23.15 10.43 -17.29
N TYR A 90 22.80 11.71 -17.47
CA TYR A 90 23.12 12.79 -16.54
C TYR A 90 21.85 13.52 -16.05
N ALA A 91 20.70 12.98 -16.36
CA ALA A 91 19.44 13.54 -15.89
C ALA A 91 19.10 13.02 -14.49
N LYS A 92 18.69 13.94 -13.63
CA LYS A 92 18.12 13.63 -12.32
C LYS A 92 16.62 13.45 -12.45
N GLN A 93 16.09 12.38 -11.89
CA GLN A 93 14.65 12.15 -11.81
C GLN A 93 14.10 12.91 -10.61
N ASN A 94 13.10 13.76 -10.85
CA ASN A 94 12.33 14.45 -9.84
C ASN A 94 10.96 13.78 -9.74
N TYR A 95 10.58 13.34 -8.55
CA TYR A 95 9.29 12.70 -8.29
C TYR A 95 8.28 13.76 -7.89
N GLU A 96 7.14 13.79 -8.58
CA GLU A 96 6.09 14.76 -8.32
C GLU A 96 4.90 14.06 -7.66
N ALA A 97 4.75 14.25 -6.37
CA ALA A 97 3.59 13.81 -5.62
C ALA A 97 3.25 14.82 -4.54
N HIS A 98 1.98 14.91 -4.23
CA HIS A 98 1.51 15.63 -3.07
C HIS A 98 0.51 14.78 -2.30
N PHE A 99 0.43 15.04 -1.01
CA PHE A 99 -0.61 14.44 -0.21
C PHE A 99 -1.98 15.02 -0.62
N ALA A 100 -2.90 14.14 -1.00
CA ALA A 100 -4.29 14.50 -1.27
C ALA A 100 -5.20 13.64 -0.39
N GLU A 101 -5.84 12.62 -0.95
CA GLU A 101 -6.74 11.72 -0.23
C GLU A 101 -6.10 10.34 0.07
N GLY A 102 -4.80 10.26 0.30
CA GLY A 102 -4.05 9.02 0.48
C GLY A 102 -4.57 8.10 1.57
N TYR A 103 -3.82 7.04 1.85
CA TYR A 103 -4.08 6.05 2.91
C TYR A 103 -5.20 5.05 2.65
N TRP A 104 -5.58 4.87 1.38
CA TRP A 104 -6.45 3.77 0.99
C TRP A 104 -5.76 2.41 1.25
N ILE A 105 -6.54 1.44 1.71
CA ILE A 105 -5.97 0.16 2.15
C ILE A 105 -5.35 -0.65 1.01
N ASP A 106 -5.82 -0.48 -0.21
CA ASP A 106 -5.45 -1.28 -1.38
C ASP A 106 -4.37 -0.67 -2.28
N HIS A 107 -3.99 0.61 -2.11
CA HIS A 107 -3.09 1.29 -3.05
C HIS A 107 -1.73 0.62 -3.22
N TRP A 108 -1.23 -0.07 -2.20
CA TRP A 108 0.04 -0.79 -2.27
C TRP A 108 -0.03 -2.10 -3.08
N THR A 109 -1.23 -2.63 -3.32
CA THR A 109 -1.40 -3.96 -3.94
C THR A 109 -0.93 -4.01 -5.39
N TYR A 110 -0.97 -2.88 -6.09
CA TYR A 110 -0.55 -2.76 -7.49
C TYR A 110 0.97 -2.67 -7.68
N ILE A 111 1.70 -2.40 -6.59
CA ILE A 111 3.17 -2.28 -6.64
C ILE A 111 3.81 -3.60 -7.04
N LEU A 112 3.31 -4.73 -6.52
CA LEU A 112 3.87 -6.02 -6.87
C LEU A 112 3.63 -6.38 -8.35
N ASP A 113 2.48 -6.03 -8.91
CA ASP A 113 2.21 -6.24 -10.34
C ASP A 113 3.26 -5.55 -11.21
N LEU A 114 3.66 -4.31 -10.84
CA LEU A 114 4.72 -3.58 -11.53
C LEU A 114 6.08 -4.28 -11.42
N VAL A 115 6.43 -4.75 -10.21
CA VAL A 115 7.70 -5.44 -9.94
C VAL A 115 7.76 -6.81 -10.64
N GLU A 116 6.68 -7.59 -10.61
CA GLU A 116 6.60 -8.89 -11.30
C GLU A 116 6.66 -8.72 -12.82
N ASN A 117 5.99 -7.71 -13.38
CA ASN A 117 6.08 -7.38 -14.80
C ASN A 117 7.52 -7.02 -15.19
N TYR A 118 8.20 -6.20 -14.38
CA TYR A 118 9.61 -5.88 -14.60
C TYR A 118 10.48 -7.15 -14.58
N GLN A 119 10.29 -8.03 -13.59
CA GLN A 119 11.01 -9.30 -13.51
C GLN A 119 10.77 -10.21 -14.72
N ALA A 120 9.54 -10.27 -15.20
CA ALA A 120 9.18 -11.10 -16.36
C ALA A 120 9.86 -10.62 -17.65
N VAL A 121 10.01 -9.30 -17.81
CA VAL A 121 10.62 -8.71 -19.01
C VAL A 121 12.14 -8.62 -18.91
N TYR A 122 12.66 -8.33 -17.72
CA TYR A 122 14.09 -8.10 -17.45
C TYR A 122 14.64 -8.99 -16.32
N PRO A 123 14.56 -10.34 -16.43
CA PRO A 123 14.95 -11.23 -15.34
C PRO A 123 16.41 -11.06 -14.91
N ASP A 124 17.30 -10.77 -15.86
CA ASP A 124 18.74 -10.60 -15.60
C ASP A 124 19.06 -9.34 -14.80
N LYS A 125 18.18 -8.33 -14.82
CA LYS A 125 18.34 -7.08 -14.07
C LYS A 125 17.71 -7.12 -12.69
N MET A 126 16.84 -8.11 -12.43
CA MET A 126 16.03 -8.14 -11.20
C MET A 126 16.89 -8.24 -9.94
N LYS A 127 17.96 -9.02 -9.98
CA LYS A 127 18.87 -9.18 -8.84
C LYS A 127 19.57 -7.87 -8.46
N GLU A 128 19.96 -7.08 -9.46
CA GLU A 128 20.52 -5.74 -9.24
C GLU A 128 19.52 -4.83 -8.55
N LYS A 129 18.27 -4.80 -9.03
CA LYS A 129 17.21 -3.97 -8.43
C LYS A 129 16.84 -4.39 -7.02
N LEU A 130 16.75 -5.70 -6.77
CA LEU A 130 16.40 -6.21 -5.45
C LEU A 130 17.45 -5.85 -4.39
N PHE A 131 18.75 -5.88 -4.72
CA PHE A 131 19.78 -5.85 -3.69
C PHE A 131 20.86 -4.78 -3.86
N LEU A 132 21.23 -4.42 -5.10
CA LEU A 132 22.37 -3.54 -5.35
C LEU A 132 21.97 -2.09 -5.58
N ASP A 133 20.81 -1.85 -6.21
CA ASP A 133 20.27 -0.50 -6.38
C ASP A 133 19.65 -0.01 -5.06
N LYS A 134 20.40 0.80 -4.31
CA LYS A 134 20.00 1.35 -3.01
C LYS A 134 19.42 2.76 -3.13
N GLU A 135 18.70 3.07 -4.21
CA GLU A 135 18.16 4.40 -4.47
C GLU A 135 16.64 4.52 -4.19
N PHE A 136 16.03 3.50 -3.60
CA PHE A 136 14.62 3.56 -3.19
C PHE A 136 14.46 4.34 -1.89
N MET A 137 13.64 5.39 -1.92
CA MET A 137 13.36 6.26 -0.78
C MET A 137 12.05 5.88 -0.10
N TYR A 138 11.69 6.58 0.97
CA TYR A 138 10.39 6.48 1.63
C TYR A 138 9.72 7.85 1.59
N PHE A 139 8.52 7.92 1.00
CA PHE A 139 7.75 9.16 1.01
C PHE A 139 7.47 9.59 2.45
N ASP A 140 7.48 10.88 2.69
CA ASP A 140 7.16 11.48 3.97
C ASP A 140 5.99 12.45 3.82
N SER A 141 5.00 12.35 4.70
CA SER A 141 3.74 13.06 4.57
C SER A 141 3.36 13.78 5.87
N PRO A 142 2.58 14.87 5.79
CA PRO A 142 2.10 15.57 6.98
C PRO A 142 1.01 14.78 7.74
N VAL A 143 0.60 13.62 7.22
CA VAL A 143 -0.48 12.83 7.78
C VAL A 143 0.07 11.78 8.74
N TYR A 144 -0.61 11.62 9.87
CA TYR A 144 -0.28 10.63 10.88
C TYR A 144 -1.50 9.78 11.22
N ILE A 145 -1.31 8.46 11.25
CA ILE A 145 -2.36 7.54 11.67
C ILE A 145 -2.34 7.45 13.19
N LEU A 146 -3.41 7.94 13.81
CA LEU A 146 -3.54 7.96 15.27
C LEU A 146 -3.55 6.54 15.86
N PRO A 147 -3.00 6.35 17.06
CA PRO A 147 -3.09 5.10 17.79
C PRO A 147 -4.53 4.79 18.19
N ARG A 148 -4.81 3.52 18.51
CA ARG A 148 -6.17 3.05 18.81
C ARG A 148 -6.82 3.77 19.99
N ASP A 149 -6.03 4.16 21.01
CA ASP A 149 -6.50 4.87 22.20
C ASP A 149 -6.88 6.35 21.96
N GLU A 150 -6.71 6.84 20.74
CA GLU A 150 -7.13 8.17 20.32
C GLU A 150 -8.27 8.17 19.29
N LYS A 151 -8.50 7.05 18.60
CA LYS A 151 -9.47 6.96 17.51
C LYS A 151 -10.62 5.99 17.73
N ILE A 152 -10.57 5.10 18.74
CA ILE A 152 -11.69 4.22 19.07
C ILE A 152 -12.53 4.90 20.12
N CYS A 153 -13.74 5.31 19.75
CA CYS A 153 -14.56 6.21 20.56
C CYS A 153 -15.94 5.62 20.86
N LEU A 154 -16.46 5.95 22.06
CA LEU A 154 -17.85 5.74 22.45
C LEU A 154 -18.70 6.92 21.92
N THR A 155 -19.62 6.60 21.03
CA THR A 155 -20.53 7.61 20.43
C THR A 155 -21.69 7.94 21.38
N LYS A 156 -22.40 9.03 21.10
CA LYS A 156 -23.54 9.49 21.90
C LYS A 156 -24.74 8.51 21.87
N ASP A 157 -24.81 7.66 20.87
CA ASP A 157 -25.81 6.59 20.72
C ASP A 157 -25.31 5.21 21.24
N ASN A 158 -24.26 5.26 22.08
CA ASN A 158 -23.66 4.10 22.75
C ASN A 158 -23.09 3.03 21.79
N LYS A 159 -22.65 3.44 20.62
CA LYS A 159 -21.89 2.55 19.71
C LYS A 159 -20.40 2.81 19.85
N ILE A 160 -19.59 1.80 19.57
CA ILE A 160 -18.14 1.98 19.44
C ILE A 160 -17.81 2.12 17.95
N ARG A 161 -17.09 3.18 17.62
CA ARG A 161 -16.71 3.51 16.24
C ARG A 161 -15.27 4.03 16.20
N ARG A 162 -14.65 3.92 15.04
CA ARG A 162 -13.41 4.65 14.75
C ARG A 162 -13.76 6.02 14.20
N PHE A 163 -13.22 7.06 14.82
CA PHE A 163 -13.37 8.44 14.37
C PHE A 163 -12.03 9.14 14.33
N GLY A 164 -11.80 9.90 13.23
CA GLY A 164 -10.63 10.74 13.10
C GLY A 164 -9.34 9.93 13.20
N SER A 165 -9.26 8.83 12.47
CA SER A 165 -8.07 7.98 12.49
C SER A 165 -6.84 8.66 11.89
N LEU A 166 -7.02 9.76 11.17
CA LEU A 166 -5.95 10.54 10.55
C LEU A 166 -5.85 11.94 11.16
N LEU A 167 -4.67 12.30 11.60
CA LEU A 167 -4.27 13.68 11.81
C LEU A 167 -3.74 14.20 10.46
N HIS A 168 -4.56 14.97 9.73
CA HIS A 168 -4.25 15.40 8.36
C HIS A 168 -3.17 16.46 8.27
N ASN A 169 -3.14 17.40 9.21
CA ASN A 169 -2.17 18.48 9.27
C ASN A 169 -1.56 18.50 10.67
N ASP A 170 -0.57 17.67 10.87
CA ASP A 170 0.29 17.78 12.03
C ASP A 170 1.13 19.06 11.88
N GLU A 171 0.79 20.11 12.62
CA GLU A 171 1.43 21.42 12.50
C GLU A 171 2.94 21.33 12.65
N GLU A 172 3.44 20.54 13.61
CA GLU A 172 4.87 20.34 13.83
C GLU A 172 5.54 19.62 12.65
N LYS A 173 4.84 18.68 12.01
CA LYS A 173 5.32 17.96 10.83
C LYS A 173 5.31 18.85 9.60
N VAL A 174 4.25 19.63 9.40
CA VAL A 174 4.11 20.57 8.27
C VAL A 174 5.23 21.60 8.25
N GLU A 175 5.67 22.09 9.42
CA GLU A 175 6.81 23.02 9.50
C GLU A 175 8.14 22.44 8.99
N LYS A 176 8.27 21.12 8.99
CA LYS A 176 9.48 20.39 8.55
C LYS A 176 9.44 19.93 7.08
N LEU A 177 8.30 20.04 6.44
CA LEU A 177 8.07 19.57 5.08
C LEU A 177 7.96 20.75 4.10
N ASP A 178 8.45 20.53 2.88
CA ASP A 178 8.13 21.45 1.79
C ASP A 178 6.72 21.16 1.28
N MET A 179 5.79 22.06 1.58
CA MET A 179 4.38 21.95 1.20
C MET A 179 4.09 22.49 -0.21
N ASN A 180 5.10 22.79 -1.01
CA ASN A 180 4.91 23.13 -2.42
C ASN A 180 4.27 21.93 -3.15
N VAL A 181 3.31 22.20 -4.02
CA VAL A 181 2.56 21.17 -4.79
C VAL A 181 3.45 20.22 -5.58
N TYR A 182 4.64 20.68 -5.98
CA TYR A 182 5.61 19.90 -6.76
C TYR A 182 6.74 19.30 -5.91
N ALA A 183 6.75 19.54 -4.60
CA ALA A 183 7.78 19.01 -3.73
C ALA A 183 7.48 17.56 -3.35
N SER A 184 8.49 16.71 -3.44
CA SER A 184 8.45 15.37 -2.85
C SER A 184 9.24 15.38 -1.55
N ASN A 185 8.56 15.07 -0.46
CA ASN A 185 9.18 14.92 0.83
C ASN A 185 9.63 13.48 1.05
N TRP A 186 10.85 13.31 1.51
CA TRP A 186 11.46 12.01 1.77
C TRP A 186 11.83 11.88 3.24
N LEU A 187 11.58 10.70 3.81
CA LEU A 187 11.97 10.39 5.18
C LEU A 187 13.47 10.57 5.36
N LYS A 188 13.85 11.26 6.44
CA LYS A 188 15.24 11.61 6.77
C LYS A 188 15.67 11.04 8.11
N ASP A 189 16.98 10.97 8.32
CA ASP A 189 17.57 10.73 9.63
C ASP A 189 17.71 12.04 10.44
N GLU A 190 18.22 11.93 11.68
CA GLU A 190 18.48 13.07 12.56
C GLU A 190 19.48 14.08 11.99
N ASN A 191 20.28 13.70 10.98
CA ASN A 191 21.27 14.54 10.31
C ASN A 191 20.77 15.08 8.96
N GLU A 192 19.46 15.03 8.71
CA GLU A 192 18.81 15.46 7.47
C GLU A 192 19.18 14.64 6.22
N ASN A 193 19.81 13.47 6.36
CA ASN A 193 20.10 12.60 5.23
C ASN A 193 18.85 11.80 4.84
N THR A 194 18.52 11.79 3.56
CA THR A 194 17.41 10.97 3.03
C THR A 194 17.68 9.48 3.23
N ILE A 195 16.73 8.79 3.79
CA ILE A 195 16.77 7.33 4.01
C ILE A 195 16.55 6.61 2.69
N LYS A 196 17.49 5.76 2.32
CA LYS A 196 17.45 4.97 1.09
C LYS A 196 17.67 3.50 1.39
N THR A 197 17.05 2.63 0.59
CA THR A 197 17.19 1.18 0.67
C THR A 197 17.12 0.56 -0.73
N ASN A 198 17.23 -0.75 -0.82
CA ASN A 198 16.98 -1.50 -2.05
C ASN A 198 15.50 -1.94 -2.16
N LEU A 199 15.11 -2.47 -3.31
CA LEU A 199 13.74 -2.91 -3.56
C LEU A 199 13.30 -3.99 -2.57
N PHE A 200 14.17 -4.96 -2.24
CA PHE A 200 13.84 -6.00 -1.26
C PHE A 200 13.54 -5.40 0.11
N GLY A 201 14.35 -4.47 0.57
CA GLY A 201 14.14 -3.74 1.83
C GLY A 201 12.82 -2.99 1.86
N LYS A 202 12.47 -2.29 0.76
CA LYS A 202 11.17 -1.60 0.62
C LYS A 202 9.99 -2.54 0.79
N LEU A 203 9.99 -3.65 0.05
CA LEU A 203 8.91 -4.64 0.11
C LEU A 203 8.86 -5.36 1.45
N PHE A 204 10.01 -5.57 2.10
CA PHE A 204 10.06 -6.16 3.44
C PHE A 204 9.47 -5.23 4.51
N VAL A 205 9.76 -3.93 4.46
CA VAL A 205 9.13 -2.92 5.33
C VAL A 205 7.61 -2.90 5.13
N LEU A 206 7.16 -2.91 3.87
CA LEU A 206 5.74 -2.98 3.54
C LEU A 206 5.10 -4.25 4.10
N ALA A 207 5.68 -5.43 3.87
CA ALA A 207 5.16 -6.70 4.37
C ALA A 207 5.07 -6.70 5.91
N THR A 208 6.09 -6.19 6.59
CA THR A 208 6.14 -6.11 8.06
C THR A 208 5.06 -5.20 8.63
N THR A 209 4.83 -4.04 8.02
CA THR A 209 3.79 -3.11 8.49
C THR A 209 2.39 -3.66 8.21
N LYS A 210 2.18 -4.34 7.07
CA LYS A 210 0.87 -4.90 6.68
C LYS A 210 0.52 -6.17 7.45
N ILE A 211 1.46 -7.06 7.78
CA ILE A 211 1.13 -8.25 8.59
C ILE A 211 0.62 -7.87 9.99
N ALA A 212 1.07 -6.74 10.53
CA ALA A 212 0.59 -6.20 11.81
C ALA A 212 -0.81 -5.57 11.72
N ASN A 213 -1.42 -5.51 10.54
CA ASN A 213 -2.78 -5.01 10.30
C ASN A 213 -3.84 -6.12 10.21
N LEU A 214 -3.48 -7.39 10.42
CA LEU A 214 -4.49 -8.44 10.48
C LEU A 214 -5.52 -8.13 11.56
N ASP A 215 -6.78 -8.33 11.23
CA ASP A 215 -7.94 -8.06 12.07
C ASP A 215 -8.02 -8.97 13.32
N PRO A 216 -8.92 -8.70 14.29
CA PRO A 216 -9.01 -9.46 15.53
C PRO A 216 -9.33 -10.95 15.37
N TYR A 217 -9.75 -11.38 14.19
CA TYR A 217 -10.03 -12.78 13.85
C TYR A 217 -8.95 -13.41 12.97
N GLY A 218 -7.96 -12.61 12.57
CA GLY A 218 -6.84 -13.06 11.73
C GLY A 218 -7.27 -13.45 10.33
N LEU A 219 -8.16 -12.69 9.69
CA LEU A 219 -8.72 -12.96 8.37
C LEU A 219 -8.34 -11.90 7.34
N GLY A 220 -8.76 -10.65 7.56
CA GLY A 220 -8.55 -9.52 6.67
C GLY A 220 -7.55 -8.51 7.21
N LEU A 221 -7.09 -7.59 6.36
CA LEU A 221 -6.33 -6.43 6.80
C LEU A 221 -7.28 -5.30 7.18
N GLU A 222 -7.06 -4.68 8.33
CA GLU A 222 -7.90 -3.61 8.85
C GLU A 222 -7.83 -2.32 8.02
N MET A 223 -8.98 -1.67 7.82
CA MET A 223 -9.12 -0.32 7.25
C MET A 223 -8.89 0.74 8.34
N GLU A 224 -7.69 0.78 8.91
CA GLU A 224 -7.38 1.54 10.13
C GLU A 224 -7.23 3.06 9.95
N ALA A 225 -7.11 3.54 8.69
CA ALA A 225 -6.71 4.90 8.35
C ALA A 225 -7.84 5.73 7.72
N ASP A 226 -9.07 5.59 8.18
CA ASP A 226 -10.28 6.28 7.69
C ASP A 226 -10.60 6.05 6.19
N LYS A 227 -9.84 5.21 5.51
CA LYS A 227 -10.01 4.95 4.08
C LYS A 227 -10.35 3.49 3.82
N PRO A 228 -11.38 3.21 3.02
CA PRO A 228 -11.66 1.87 2.51
C PRO A 228 -10.65 1.47 1.43
N GLY A 229 -10.95 0.45 0.64
CA GLY A 229 -10.34 0.22 -0.67
C GLY A 229 -11.02 1.09 -1.74
N TRP A 230 -10.84 0.70 -3.00
CA TRP A 230 -11.35 1.43 -4.18
C TRP A 230 -12.88 1.53 -4.24
N ASN A 231 -13.59 0.67 -3.54
CA ASN A 231 -15.05 0.57 -3.70
C ASN A 231 -15.79 1.55 -2.80
N ASP A 232 -16.32 2.61 -3.38
CA ASP A 232 -17.10 3.66 -2.72
C ASP A 232 -18.37 3.13 -2.01
N ALA A 233 -18.90 1.98 -2.43
CA ALA A 233 -20.02 1.34 -1.74
C ALA A 233 -19.68 0.97 -0.30
N MET A 234 -18.39 0.83 0.01
CA MET A 234 -17.86 0.38 1.30
C MET A 234 -17.16 1.50 2.07
N ASN A 235 -17.34 2.77 1.70
CA ASN A 235 -16.60 3.88 2.28
C ASN A 235 -16.91 4.19 3.77
N GLY A 236 -17.90 3.55 4.36
CA GLY A 236 -18.19 3.61 5.79
C GLY A 236 -17.47 2.55 6.64
N LEU A 237 -16.90 1.51 6.01
CA LEU A 237 -16.27 0.40 6.73
C LEU A 237 -15.12 0.79 7.67
N PRO A 238 -14.27 1.78 7.36
CA PRO A 238 -13.22 2.19 8.30
C PRO A 238 -13.78 2.59 9.67
N GLY A 239 -14.90 3.29 9.71
CA GLY A 239 -15.59 3.69 10.93
C GLY A 239 -16.24 2.51 11.70
N LEU A 240 -16.52 1.41 11.00
CA LEU A 240 -17.15 0.19 11.49
C LEU A 240 -16.17 -0.96 11.79
N PHE A 241 -14.89 -0.71 11.92
CA PHE A 241 -13.87 -1.76 12.03
C PHE A 241 -13.90 -2.76 10.86
N GLY A 242 -13.98 -2.24 9.64
CA GLY A 242 -13.92 -3.08 8.44
C GLY A 242 -12.52 -3.63 8.17
N SER A 243 -12.47 -4.78 7.51
CA SER A 243 -11.24 -5.36 6.97
C SER A 243 -11.46 -5.97 5.59
N GLY A 244 -10.37 -6.13 4.84
CA GLY A 244 -10.37 -6.70 3.49
C GLY A 244 -9.53 -7.97 3.40
N VAL A 245 -10.12 -9.04 2.87
CA VAL A 245 -9.41 -10.31 2.61
C VAL A 245 -8.60 -10.24 1.31
N SER A 246 -9.03 -9.41 0.35
CA SER A 246 -8.26 -9.14 -0.87
C SER A 246 -6.82 -8.72 -0.56
N GLU A 247 -6.66 -7.82 0.41
CA GLU A 247 -5.37 -7.30 0.84
C GLU A 247 -4.53 -8.36 1.58
N THR A 248 -5.19 -9.28 2.30
CA THR A 248 -4.50 -10.43 2.91
C THR A 248 -3.91 -11.36 1.85
N ILE A 249 -4.66 -11.62 0.78
CA ILE A 249 -4.23 -12.43 -0.36
C ILE A 249 -3.06 -11.74 -1.09
N GLU A 250 -3.15 -10.44 -1.34
CA GLU A 250 -2.07 -9.69 -1.97
C GLU A 250 -0.82 -9.62 -1.09
N LEU A 251 -0.98 -9.51 0.24
CA LEU A 251 0.14 -9.58 1.17
C LEU A 251 0.85 -10.95 1.10
N LYS A 252 0.08 -12.04 0.95
CA LYS A 252 0.66 -13.37 0.71
C LYS A 252 1.50 -13.39 -0.57
N ARG A 253 1.07 -12.73 -1.66
CA ARG A 253 1.87 -12.61 -2.89
C ARG A 253 3.20 -11.90 -2.61
N VAL A 254 3.17 -10.75 -1.90
CA VAL A 254 4.38 -10.00 -1.56
C VAL A 254 5.34 -10.86 -0.73
N VAL A 255 4.85 -11.55 0.29
CA VAL A 255 5.68 -12.43 1.14
C VAL A 255 6.25 -13.60 0.33
N THR A 256 5.45 -14.22 -0.52
CA THR A 256 5.92 -15.32 -1.40
C THR A 256 6.96 -14.82 -2.39
N PHE A 257 6.77 -13.64 -2.98
CA PHE A 257 7.76 -13.01 -3.86
C PHE A 257 9.09 -12.79 -3.14
N LEU A 258 9.06 -12.26 -1.90
CA LEU A 258 10.25 -12.07 -1.09
C LEU A 258 10.94 -13.40 -0.73
N GLN A 259 10.17 -14.44 -0.39
CA GLN A 259 10.73 -15.77 -0.12
C GLN A 259 11.42 -16.37 -1.34
N ASN A 260 10.79 -16.28 -2.52
CA ASN A 260 11.32 -16.81 -3.78
C ASN A 260 12.58 -16.09 -4.27
N ASN A 261 12.73 -14.82 -3.93
CA ASN A 261 13.87 -13.99 -4.30
C ASN A 261 14.87 -13.78 -3.14
N PHE A 262 14.72 -14.50 -2.03
CA PHE A 262 15.60 -14.37 -0.87
C PHE A 262 17.03 -14.83 -1.20
N ASP A 263 18.02 -14.00 -0.91
CA ASP A 263 19.44 -14.32 -1.06
C ASP A 263 20.25 -13.75 0.11
N SER A 264 20.74 -14.64 0.99
CA SER A 264 21.49 -14.26 2.20
C SER A 264 22.90 -13.69 1.93
N ASN A 265 23.34 -13.64 0.68
CA ASN A 265 24.64 -13.06 0.32
C ASN A 265 24.57 -11.53 0.19
N TYR A 266 23.39 -10.92 0.33
CA TYR A 266 23.19 -9.49 0.20
C TYR A 266 22.70 -8.87 1.51
N ASP A 267 23.05 -7.62 1.71
CA ASP A 267 22.59 -6.82 2.84
C ASP A 267 21.31 -6.05 2.48
N ILE A 268 20.42 -5.92 3.47
CA ILE A 268 19.22 -5.12 3.40
C ILE A 268 19.29 -4.05 4.48
N ASP A 269 19.30 -2.80 4.05
CA ASP A 269 19.27 -1.66 4.96
C ASP A 269 17.81 -1.24 5.20
N VAL A 270 17.41 -1.13 6.46
CA VAL A 270 16.07 -0.71 6.88
C VAL A 270 16.17 0.33 8.01
N PRO A 271 15.13 1.14 8.26
CA PRO A 271 15.11 2.00 9.45
C PRO A 271 15.41 1.21 10.72
N ILE A 272 16.25 1.76 11.59
CA ILE A 272 16.71 1.09 12.82
C ILE A 272 15.51 0.65 13.68
N GLU A 273 14.47 1.46 13.74
CA GLU A 273 13.25 1.22 14.50
C GLU A 273 12.49 -0.01 13.97
N LEU A 274 12.56 -0.27 12.65
CA LEU A 274 11.94 -1.45 12.04
C LEU A 274 12.54 -2.74 12.59
N VAL A 275 13.86 -2.78 12.82
CA VAL A 275 14.52 -3.99 13.32
C VAL A 275 13.89 -4.44 14.63
N LYS A 276 13.69 -3.51 15.58
CA LYS A 276 13.01 -3.79 16.85
C LYS A 276 11.55 -4.24 16.66
N PHE A 277 10.88 -3.65 15.67
CA PHE A 277 9.51 -4.03 15.36
C PHE A 277 9.43 -5.45 14.79
N VAL A 278 10.33 -5.82 13.87
CA VAL A 278 10.45 -7.19 13.34
C VAL A 278 10.73 -8.20 14.46
N GLU A 279 11.71 -7.94 15.33
CA GLU A 279 12.04 -8.81 16.46
C GLU A 279 10.83 -9.08 17.36
N LYS A 280 10.05 -8.04 17.66
CA LYS A 280 8.82 -8.17 18.47
C LYS A 280 7.75 -8.99 17.74
N LEU A 281 7.57 -8.80 16.42
CA LEU A 281 6.60 -9.56 15.64
C LEU A 281 7.02 -11.03 15.50
N VAL A 282 8.30 -11.31 15.24
CA VAL A 282 8.83 -12.68 15.15
C VAL A 282 8.61 -13.40 16.50
N ASN A 283 8.94 -12.76 17.60
CA ASN A 283 8.69 -13.35 18.92
C ASN A 283 7.19 -13.60 19.17
N LEU A 284 6.31 -12.68 18.77
CA LEU A 284 4.86 -12.83 18.93
C LEU A 284 4.32 -13.98 18.07
N LEU A 285 4.75 -14.07 16.81
CA LEU A 285 4.31 -15.10 15.85
C LEU A 285 4.85 -16.50 16.16
N SER A 286 5.95 -16.58 16.92
CA SER A 286 6.52 -17.85 17.40
C SER A 286 5.76 -18.43 18.62
N GLN A 287 4.83 -17.66 19.21
CA GLN A 287 4.00 -18.09 20.31
C GLN A 287 2.64 -18.59 19.82
N ASP A 288 2.09 -19.57 20.53
CA ASP A 288 0.70 -20.00 20.32
C ASP A 288 -0.25 -19.00 21.02
N THR A 289 -0.65 -17.97 20.28
CA THR A 289 -1.55 -16.92 20.78
C THR A 289 -2.84 -16.88 19.98
N SER A 290 -3.95 -16.47 20.62
CA SER A 290 -5.19 -16.22 19.90
C SER A 290 -5.04 -15.06 18.91
N ASP A 291 -5.88 -15.03 17.85
CA ASP A 291 -5.86 -13.95 16.86
C ASP A 291 -6.13 -12.58 17.48
N PHE A 292 -7.00 -12.50 18.48
CA PHE A 292 -7.24 -11.26 19.23
C PHE A 292 -5.98 -10.77 19.97
N VAL A 293 -5.26 -11.66 20.64
CA VAL A 293 -4.00 -11.31 21.34
C VAL A 293 -2.93 -10.90 20.32
N TYR A 294 -2.86 -11.59 19.21
CA TYR A 294 -1.98 -11.18 18.09
C TYR A 294 -2.33 -9.78 17.62
N TRP A 295 -3.60 -9.54 17.27
CA TRP A 295 -4.09 -8.23 16.84
C TRP A 295 -3.73 -7.11 17.80
N ASP A 296 -4.01 -7.29 19.10
CA ASP A 296 -3.75 -6.25 20.10
C ASP A 296 -2.26 -5.93 20.25
N LYS A 297 -1.40 -6.96 20.33
CA LYS A 297 0.05 -6.77 20.47
C LYS A 297 0.70 -6.26 19.19
N ALA A 298 0.36 -6.81 18.03
CA ALA A 298 0.92 -6.40 16.75
C ALA A 298 0.60 -4.93 16.44
N ASN A 299 -0.66 -4.50 16.69
CA ASN A 299 -1.03 -3.10 16.57
C ASN A 299 -0.26 -2.21 17.55
N THR A 300 -0.09 -2.62 18.82
CA THR A 300 0.71 -1.87 19.79
C THR A 300 2.15 -1.68 19.30
N TYR A 301 2.78 -2.73 18.75
CA TYR A 301 4.15 -2.63 18.25
C TYR A 301 4.25 -1.71 17.01
N LYS A 302 3.26 -1.78 16.12
CA LYS A 302 3.16 -0.91 14.95
C LYS A 302 2.93 0.55 15.33
N GLU A 303 2.08 0.83 16.32
CA GLU A 303 1.81 2.18 16.83
C GLU A 303 3.08 2.80 17.45
N ILE A 304 3.85 2.01 18.20
CA ILE A 304 5.16 2.44 18.73
C ILE A 304 6.12 2.75 17.59
N TYR A 305 6.26 1.84 16.61
CA TYR A 305 7.11 2.04 15.44
C TYR A 305 6.74 3.31 14.67
N ARG A 306 5.45 3.53 14.37
CA ARG A 306 4.97 4.75 13.69
C ARG A 306 5.28 6.01 14.46
N LYS A 307 5.16 5.98 15.79
CA LYS A 307 5.51 7.12 16.64
C LYS A 307 7.00 7.42 16.60
N GLU A 308 7.84 6.40 16.61
CA GLU A 308 9.30 6.55 16.58
C GLU A 308 9.78 7.15 15.25
N ILE A 309 9.19 6.77 14.11
CA ILE A 309 9.60 7.28 12.78
C ILE A 309 8.85 8.53 12.31
N ARG A 310 7.96 9.10 13.12
CA ARG A 310 7.04 10.16 12.69
C ARG A 310 7.72 11.38 12.11
N PHE A 311 8.80 11.83 12.70
CA PHE A 311 9.51 13.07 12.31
C PHE A 311 10.82 12.79 11.61
N TYR A 312 11.52 11.78 12.01
CA TYR A 312 12.79 11.29 11.47
C TYR A 312 13.06 9.88 11.98
N THR A 313 14.05 9.21 11.45
CA THR A 313 14.56 7.93 11.97
C THR A 313 15.94 8.12 12.58
N LEU A 314 16.40 7.16 13.38
CA LEU A 314 17.79 7.09 13.83
C LEU A 314 18.78 6.70 12.71
N GLY A 315 18.30 6.55 11.49
CA GLY A 315 19.06 6.14 10.31
C GLY A 315 18.76 4.71 9.88
N ASN A 316 19.53 4.24 8.90
CA ASN A 316 19.45 2.87 8.41
C ASN A 316 20.39 1.93 9.16
N LYS A 317 19.98 0.67 9.24
CA LYS A 317 20.82 -0.43 9.73
C LYS A 317 20.62 -1.66 8.83
N SER A 318 21.71 -2.36 8.54
CA SER A 318 21.63 -3.70 7.95
C SER A 318 20.95 -4.64 8.93
N ILE A 319 19.84 -5.25 8.47
CA ILE A 319 19.10 -6.25 9.25
C ILE A 319 19.69 -7.63 9.02
N SER A 320 19.72 -8.46 10.07
CA SER A 320 20.16 -9.86 9.95
C SER A 320 19.31 -10.62 8.94
N MET A 321 19.93 -11.23 7.95
CA MET A 321 19.24 -12.05 6.95
C MET A 321 18.60 -13.30 7.54
N ASP A 322 19.12 -13.85 8.63
CA ASP A 322 18.47 -14.92 9.38
C ASP A 322 17.16 -14.45 9.99
N LEU A 323 17.13 -13.25 10.58
CA LEU A 323 15.90 -12.63 11.11
C LEU A 323 14.88 -12.36 10.00
N VAL A 324 15.32 -11.87 8.83
CA VAL A 324 14.46 -11.65 7.66
C VAL A 324 13.84 -12.96 7.20
N LYS A 325 14.64 -14.03 7.08
CA LYS A 325 14.16 -15.36 6.68
C LYS A 325 13.15 -15.93 7.67
N GLU A 326 13.44 -15.82 8.96
CA GLU A 326 12.53 -16.26 10.02
C GLU A 326 11.21 -15.48 9.97
N ALA A 327 11.28 -14.15 9.86
CA ALA A 327 10.11 -13.28 9.74
C ALA A 327 9.25 -13.67 8.54
N LEU A 328 9.82 -13.80 7.33
CA LEU A 328 9.09 -14.17 6.12
C LEU A 328 8.41 -15.55 6.25
N ASN A 329 9.06 -16.52 6.89
CA ASN A 329 8.46 -17.84 7.12
C ASN A 329 7.27 -17.77 8.09
N LEU A 330 7.38 -16.98 9.15
CA LEU A 330 6.29 -16.78 10.10
C LEU A 330 5.14 -15.97 9.50
N TYR A 331 5.45 -14.94 8.71
CA TYR A 331 4.45 -14.16 7.97
C TYR A 331 3.69 -15.06 6.99
N ALA A 332 4.39 -15.85 6.20
CA ALA A 332 3.78 -16.80 5.25
C ALA A 332 2.83 -17.75 5.96
N LYS A 333 3.29 -18.39 7.05
CA LYS A 333 2.46 -19.30 7.85
C LYS A 333 1.20 -18.62 8.40
N LYS A 334 1.34 -17.39 8.94
CA LYS A 334 0.19 -16.63 9.48
C LYS A 334 -0.82 -16.28 8.39
N LEU A 335 -0.33 -15.91 7.20
CA LEU A 335 -1.19 -15.58 6.05
C LEU A 335 -1.87 -16.81 5.47
N ASP A 336 -1.19 -17.96 5.41
CA ASP A 336 -1.81 -19.22 4.96
C ASP A 336 -2.98 -19.59 5.85
N LEU A 337 -2.81 -19.51 7.18
CA LEU A 337 -3.89 -19.74 8.13
C LEU A 337 -5.03 -18.74 7.99
N ALA A 338 -4.71 -17.46 7.74
CA ALA A 338 -5.71 -16.42 7.54
C ALA A 338 -6.57 -16.68 6.28
N ILE A 339 -5.91 -17.02 5.18
CA ILE A 339 -6.56 -17.30 3.88
C ILE A 339 -7.42 -18.58 3.97
N GLU A 340 -6.90 -19.64 4.60
CA GLU A 340 -7.66 -20.88 4.82
C GLU A 340 -8.91 -20.63 5.67
N LYS A 341 -8.78 -19.95 6.81
CA LYS A 341 -9.91 -19.56 7.65
C LYS A 341 -10.93 -18.70 6.91
N ALA A 342 -10.48 -17.74 6.08
CA ALA A 342 -11.37 -16.90 5.31
C ALA A 342 -12.18 -17.72 4.27
N TYR A 343 -11.54 -18.69 3.63
CA TYR A 343 -12.19 -19.61 2.70
C TYR A 343 -13.26 -20.48 3.38
N GLU A 344 -12.93 -21.05 4.54
CA GLU A 344 -13.85 -21.84 5.34
C GLU A 344 -15.02 -21.00 5.85
N PHE A 345 -14.74 -19.80 6.36
CA PHE A 345 -15.74 -18.87 6.87
C PHE A 345 -16.72 -18.41 5.80
N GLY A 346 -16.26 -18.22 4.56
CA GLY A 346 -17.06 -17.92 3.40
C GLY A 346 -17.67 -19.15 2.72
N ASN A 347 -17.65 -20.33 3.38
CA ASN A 347 -18.19 -21.59 2.84
C ASN A 347 -17.67 -21.92 1.43
N GLY A 348 -16.35 -21.66 1.20
CA GLY A 348 -15.66 -21.97 -0.05
C GLY A 348 -15.77 -20.91 -1.13
N ILE A 349 -16.15 -19.69 -0.75
CA ILE A 349 -15.95 -18.45 -1.51
C ILE A 349 -15.20 -17.49 -0.60
N TYR A 350 -14.12 -16.88 -1.07
CA TYR A 350 -13.42 -15.88 -0.28
C TYR A 350 -14.30 -14.63 -0.10
N PRO A 351 -14.60 -14.20 1.15
CA PRO A 351 -15.27 -12.93 1.37
C PRO A 351 -14.29 -11.80 1.04
N THR A 352 -14.78 -10.71 0.45
CA THR A 352 -13.93 -9.54 0.21
C THR A 352 -13.89 -8.67 1.46
N TYR A 353 -15.06 -8.39 2.05
CA TYR A 353 -15.17 -7.47 3.18
C TYR A 353 -15.79 -8.15 4.40
N LEU A 354 -15.21 -7.79 5.56
CA LEU A 354 -15.65 -8.19 6.88
C LEU A 354 -15.94 -6.95 7.72
N VAL A 355 -16.88 -7.04 8.64
CA VAL A 355 -17.19 -5.96 9.59
C VAL A 355 -17.26 -6.51 11.01
N TYR A 356 -16.78 -5.72 11.96
CA TYR A 356 -16.70 -6.08 13.37
C TYR A 356 -17.51 -5.11 14.21
N GLU A 357 -18.17 -5.62 15.25
CA GLU A 357 -18.80 -4.83 16.29
C GLU A 357 -18.09 -5.11 17.60
N VAL A 358 -17.73 -4.05 18.34
CA VAL A 358 -17.18 -4.21 19.68
C VAL A 358 -18.28 -4.61 20.64
N THR A 359 -18.17 -5.80 21.23
CA THR A 359 -19.16 -6.36 22.16
C THR A 359 -18.81 -6.08 23.61
N LYS A 360 -17.53 -5.84 23.90
CA LYS A 360 -17.05 -5.50 25.23
C LYS A 360 -15.91 -4.49 25.15
N PHE A 361 -15.95 -3.50 25.98
CA PHE A 361 -14.93 -2.45 26.05
C PHE A 361 -14.73 -1.96 27.49
N GLU A 362 -13.66 -1.20 27.67
CA GLU A 362 -13.39 -0.41 28.88
C GLU A 362 -13.07 1.03 28.48
N GLU A 363 -13.49 2.00 29.32
CA GLU A 363 -13.14 3.41 29.10
C GLU A 363 -11.66 3.64 29.40
N ILE A 364 -11.01 4.43 28.57
CA ILE A 364 -9.64 4.88 28.83
C ILE A 364 -9.70 6.09 29.72
N LEU A 365 -9.01 6.03 30.84
CA LEU A 365 -8.98 7.12 31.82
C LEU A 365 -7.64 7.87 31.76
N GLU A 366 -7.71 9.20 31.76
CA GLU A 366 -6.58 10.08 31.92
C GLU A 366 -6.84 11.01 33.12
N ASN A 367 -5.95 10.96 34.12
CA ASN A 367 -6.13 11.68 35.40
C ASN A 367 -7.49 11.42 36.11
N GLY A 368 -7.99 10.19 36.00
CA GLY A 368 -9.26 9.76 36.65
C GLY A 368 -10.52 10.23 35.90
N LYS A 369 -10.40 10.81 34.71
CA LYS A 369 -11.51 11.19 33.84
C LYS A 369 -11.41 10.44 32.51
N ALA A 370 -12.53 10.28 31.81
CA ALA A 370 -12.52 9.69 30.48
C ALA A 370 -11.56 10.47 29.54
N LYS A 371 -10.63 9.76 28.89
CA LYS A 371 -9.78 10.33 27.84
C LYS A 371 -10.67 10.75 26.67
N ILE A 372 -10.51 11.95 26.19
CA ILE A 372 -11.30 12.50 25.09
C ILE A 372 -10.45 12.53 23.82
N GLY A 373 -10.91 11.86 22.76
CA GLY A 373 -10.26 11.87 21.46
C GLY A 373 -10.51 13.16 20.66
N ASN A 374 -9.95 13.24 19.47
CA ASN A 374 -9.96 14.44 18.61
C ASN A 374 -11.35 15.02 18.30
N TYR A 375 -12.39 14.18 18.31
CA TYR A 375 -13.77 14.62 18.02
C TYR A 375 -14.61 14.90 19.27
N GLY A 376 -13.98 15.06 20.41
CA GLY A 376 -14.67 15.37 21.66
C GLY A 376 -15.49 14.19 22.23
N LEU A 377 -15.17 12.96 21.83
CA LEU A 377 -15.80 11.74 22.30
C LEU A 377 -14.88 10.96 23.24
N PRO A 378 -15.43 10.28 24.27
CA PRO A 378 -14.64 9.39 25.12
C PRO A 378 -13.98 8.28 24.30
N THR A 379 -12.71 8.02 24.56
CA THR A 379 -11.99 6.90 23.94
C THR A 379 -12.10 5.64 24.78
N VAL A 380 -12.09 4.49 24.11
CA VAL A 380 -12.26 3.19 24.73
C VAL A 380 -11.26 2.18 24.19
N LYS A 381 -10.96 1.19 25.02
CA LYS A 381 -10.23 -0.02 24.62
C LYS A 381 -11.20 -1.13 24.30
N ALA A 382 -11.20 -1.62 23.07
CA ALA A 382 -11.98 -2.79 22.68
C ALA A 382 -11.38 -4.05 23.30
N LEU A 383 -12.23 -4.89 23.92
CA LEU A 383 -11.84 -6.12 24.59
C LEU A 383 -12.36 -7.37 23.89
N GLU A 384 -13.52 -7.28 23.24
CA GLU A 384 -14.13 -8.37 22.48
C GLU A 384 -14.85 -7.82 21.26
N PHE A 385 -14.89 -8.62 20.21
CA PHE A 385 -15.61 -8.32 18.98
C PHE A 385 -16.57 -9.45 18.61
N SER A 386 -17.64 -9.11 17.88
CA SER A 386 -18.35 -10.03 17.02
C SER A 386 -18.06 -9.69 15.58
N MET A 387 -18.05 -10.68 14.69
CA MET A 387 -17.75 -10.52 13.27
C MET A 387 -18.90 -11.03 12.42
N ARG A 388 -19.13 -10.36 11.29
CA ARG A 388 -20.01 -10.88 10.24
C ARG A 388 -19.40 -10.63 8.86
N LEU A 389 -19.78 -11.48 7.91
CA LEU A 389 -19.50 -11.27 6.49
C LEU A 389 -20.41 -10.18 5.94
N LEU A 390 -19.89 -9.40 5.02
CA LEU A 390 -20.72 -8.66 4.07
C LEU A 390 -21.09 -9.54 2.88
N PRO A 391 -22.10 -9.15 2.07
CA PRO A 391 -22.41 -9.83 0.82
C PRO A 391 -21.15 -10.05 -0.01
N PHE A 392 -21.06 -11.16 -0.74
CA PHE A 392 -19.86 -11.49 -1.50
C PHE A 392 -19.61 -10.51 -2.63
N TYR A 393 -18.35 -10.17 -2.81
CA TYR A 393 -17.80 -9.43 -3.95
C TYR A 393 -16.90 -10.36 -4.78
N LEU A 394 -16.78 -10.07 -6.06
CA LEU A 394 -15.96 -10.86 -6.97
C LEU A 394 -14.45 -10.65 -6.75
N GLU A 395 -14.07 -9.56 -6.09
CA GLU A 395 -12.67 -9.15 -5.96
C GLU A 395 -11.79 -10.18 -5.24
N ALA A 396 -12.11 -10.57 -4.00
CA ALA A 396 -11.26 -11.52 -3.26
C ALA A 396 -11.17 -12.88 -3.96
N PRO A 397 -12.26 -13.48 -4.49
CA PRO A 397 -12.16 -14.67 -5.32
C PRO A 397 -11.24 -14.51 -6.54
N ALA A 398 -11.31 -13.38 -7.25
CA ALA A 398 -10.45 -13.12 -8.41
C ALA A 398 -8.98 -13.01 -8.00
N ARG A 399 -8.68 -12.30 -6.90
CA ARG A 399 -7.32 -12.19 -6.36
C ARG A 399 -6.79 -13.53 -5.85
N ALA A 400 -7.63 -14.37 -5.26
CA ALA A 400 -7.25 -15.68 -4.79
C ALA A 400 -6.74 -16.59 -5.92
N LEU A 401 -7.22 -16.43 -7.15
CA LEU A 401 -6.72 -17.18 -8.30
C LEU A 401 -5.21 -16.98 -8.55
N LYS A 402 -4.65 -15.86 -8.11
CA LYS A 402 -3.21 -15.57 -8.23
C LYS A 402 -2.34 -16.37 -7.26
N VAL A 403 -2.88 -16.77 -6.11
CA VAL A 403 -2.15 -17.47 -5.03
C VAL A 403 -2.56 -18.94 -4.86
N MET A 404 -3.62 -19.38 -5.51
CA MET A 404 -4.03 -20.78 -5.53
C MET A 404 -3.25 -21.55 -6.59
N ASP A 405 -2.62 -22.66 -6.22
CA ASP A 405 -1.89 -23.51 -7.17
C ASP A 405 -2.75 -24.65 -7.71
N ASN A 406 -3.72 -25.13 -6.92
CA ASN A 406 -4.51 -26.32 -7.26
C ASN A 406 -5.65 -25.99 -8.25
N PRO A 407 -5.60 -26.47 -9.51
CA PRO A 407 -6.64 -26.19 -10.50
C PRO A 407 -8.00 -26.79 -10.15
N ILE A 408 -8.04 -27.85 -9.33
CA ILE A 408 -9.30 -28.46 -8.86
C ILE A 408 -10.00 -27.51 -7.89
N GLU A 409 -9.25 -26.93 -6.95
CA GLU A 409 -9.80 -25.97 -6.00
C GLU A 409 -10.24 -24.67 -6.70
N LYS A 410 -9.46 -24.17 -7.67
CA LYS A 410 -9.87 -23.05 -8.54
C LYS A 410 -11.21 -23.34 -9.22
N ARG A 411 -11.37 -24.52 -9.79
CA ARG A 411 -12.62 -24.93 -10.44
C ARG A 411 -13.78 -25.04 -9.46
N LYS A 412 -13.58 -25.61 -8.29
CA LYS A 412 -14.61 -25.70 -7.24
C LYS A 412 -15.08 -24.30 -6.80
N MET A 413 -14.15 -23.39 -6.57
CA MET A 413 -14.47 -22.00 -6.21
C MET A 413 -15.27 -21.32 -7.34
N PHE A 414 -14.85 -21.46 -8.60
CA PHE A 414 -15.56 -20.91 -9.75
C PHE A 414 -17.01 -21.42 -9.83
N GLU A 415 -17.24 -22.73 -9.65
CA GLU A 415 -18.59 -23.30 -9.68
C GLU A 415 -19.46 -22.77 -8.51
N LYS A 416 -18.87 -22.56 -7.34
CA LYS A 416 -19.57 -21.95 -6.21
C LYS A 416 -19.95 -20.47 -6.49
N ILE A 417 -19.04 -19.68 -7.06
CA ILE A 417 -19.32 -18.30 -7.46
C ILE A 417 -20.44 -18.27 -8.50
N LYS A 418 -20.40 -19.16 -9.49
CA LYS A 418 -21.44 -19.27 -10.51
C LYS A 418 -22.79 -19.68 -9.93
N ALA A 419 -22.81 -20.45 -8.85
CA ALA A 419 -24.04 -20.86 -8.15
C ALA A 419 -24.52 -19.83 -7.12
N SER A 420 -23.75 -18.80 -6.83
CA SER A 420 -24.10 -17.72 -5.88
C SER A 420 -24.87 -16.58 -6.56
N ASN A 421 -25.33 -15.64 -5.73
CA ASN A 421 -25.97 -14.42 -6.23
C ASN A 421 -25.02 -13.41 -6.92
N ILE A 422 -23.73 -13.71 -7.00
CA ILE A 422 -22.79 -12.93 -7.83
C ILE A 422 -23.08 -13.15 -9.32
N TYR A 423 -23.51 -14.35 -9.72
CA TYR A 423 -23.85 -14.59 -11.10
C TYR A 423 -25.30 -14.16 -11.39
N ASP A 424 -25.48 -13.30 -12.41
CA ASP A 424 -26.77 -12.88 -12.89
C ASP A 424 -27.24 -13.83 -14.00
N TYR A 425 -28.21 -14.70 -13.69
CA TYR A 425 -28.69 -15.71 -14.62
C TYR A 425 -29.51 -15.14 -15.78
N ASP A 426 -30.16 -13.99 -15.57
CA ASP A 426 -30.98 -13.35 -16.59
C ASP A 426 -30.10 -12.64 -17.62
N LEU A 427 -29.11 -11.92 -17.15
CA LEU A 427 -28.17 -11.15 -17.97
C LEU A 427 -26.92 -11.95 -18.36
N LYS A 428 -26.70 -13.13 -17.76
CA LYS A 428 -25.59 -14.05 -18.05
C LYS A 428 -24.19 -13.44 -17.86
N PHE A 429 -24.01 -12.65 -16.80
CA PHE A 429 -22.70 -12.11 -16.43
C PHE A 429 -22.46 -12.15 -14.92
N TYR A 430 -21.23 -11.91 -14.50
CA TYR A 430 -20.87 -11.80 -13.10
C TYR A 430 -21.02 -10.36 -12.64
N LYS A 431 -21.73 -10.15 -11.55
CA LYS A 431 -21.83 -8.85 -10.89
C LYS A 431 -20.57 -8.56 -10.09
N THR A 432 -20.33 -7.30 -9.77
CA THR A 432 -19.27 -6.87 -8.87
C THR A 432 -19.49 -7.42 -7.46
N SER A 433 -20.75 -7.48 -7.01
CA SER A 433 -21.15 -8.03 -5.71
C SER A 433 -22.52 -8.65 -5.74
N GLU A 434 -22.87 -9.37 -4.68
CA GLU A 434 -24.27 -9.67 -4.33
C GLU A 434 -25.02 -8.38 -3.99
N PHE A 435 -26.33 -8.46 -3.82
CA PHE A 435 -27.13 -7.29 -3.49
C PHE A 435 -26.86 -6.77 -2.08
N LEU A 436 -26.73 -5.44 -1.96
CA LEU A 436 -26.42 -4.71 -0.72
C LEU A 436 -27.65 -4.11 -0.05
N ASP A 437 -28.85 -4.37 -0.57
CA ASP A 437 -30.10 -3.74 -0.14
C ASP A 437 -30.52 -4.07 1.31
N GLN A 438 -29.98 -5.12 1.89
CA GLN A 438 -30.21 -5.51 3.28
C GLN A 438 -29.17 -4.94 4.26
N GLU A 439 -28.12 -4.31 3.76
CA GLU A 439 -27.04 -3.79 4.58
C GLU A 439 -27.40 -2.44 5.23
N SER A 440 -26.71 -2.11 6.34
CA SER A 440 -26.83 -0.80 6.99
C SER A 440 -26.30 0.31 6.09
N ASN A 441 -26.88 1.52 6.15
CA ASN A 441 -26.31 2.69 5.50
C ASN A 441 -24.95 3.11 6.08
N GLU A 442 -24.60 2.60 7.27
CA GLU A 442 -23.30 2.87 7.90
C GLU A 442 -22.13 2.24 7.13
N ILE A 443 -22.36 1.18 6.31
CA ILE A 443 -21.29 0.56 5.52
C ILE A 443 -20.78 1.43 4.37
N GLY A 444 -21.56 2.40 3.90
CA GLY A 444 -21.18 3.31 2.83
C GLY A 444 -22.29 3.62 1.84
N ARG A 445 -21.87 4.07 0.64
CA ARG A 445 -22.79 4.57 -0.42
C ARG A 445 -23.56 3.50 -1.16
N GLY A 446 -23.31 2.22 -0.95
CA GLY A 446 -23.93 1.12 -1.71
C GLY A 446 -25.45 1.16 -1.75
N ARG A 447 -26.09 1.65 -0.69
CA ARG A 447 -27.56 1.82 -0.61
C ARG A 447 -28.07 3.15 -1.15
N SER A 448 -27.20 4.06 -1.51
CA SER A 448 -27.59 5.36 -2.09
C SER A 448 -28.09 5.27 -3.52
N PHE A 449 -27.84 4.14 -4.17
CA PHE A 449 -28.21 3.86 -5.57
C PHE A 449 -29.44 2.96 -5.67
N THR A 450 -30.10 2.99 -6.83
CA THR A 450 -31.17 2.06 -7.14
C THR A 450 -30.67 0.63 -7.02
N LYS A 451 -31.47 -0.25 -6.39
CA LYS A 451 -31.15 -1.67 -6.23
C LYS A 451 -30.66 -2.30 -7.55
N GLY A 452 -29.53 -2.97 -7.47
CA GLY A 452 -28.90 -3.67 -8.58
C GLY A 452 -28.09 -2.78 -9.54
N TRP A 453 -28.06 -1.45 -9.31
CA TRP A 453 -27.24 -0.56 -10.14
C TRP A 453 -25.76 -0.67 -9.76
N GLN A 454 -25.45 -0.48 -8.49
CA GLN A 454 -24.07 -0.57 -7.98
C GLN A 454 -23.46 -1.97 -8.20
N GLU A 455 -24.23 -3.00 -7.96
CA GLU A 455 -23.79 -4.39 -8.07
C GLU A 455 -23.56 -4.83 -9.52
N ARG A 456 -24.18 -4.16 -10.48
CA ARG A 456 -24.05 -4.41 -11.93
C ARG A 456 -23.12 -3.43 -12.64
N GLU A 457 -22.60 -2.46 -11.93
CA GLU A 457 -21.60 -1.55 -12.48
C GLU A 457 -20.33 -2.33 -12.79
N SER A 458 -20.16 -2.69 -14.04
CA SER A 458 -19.18 -3.69 -14.50
C SER A 458 -17.86 -3.07 -14.93
N ASN A 459 -17.45 -1.97 -14.34
CA ASN A 459 -16.19 -1.35 -14.72
C ASN A 459 -14.94 -2.16 -14.31
N PHE A 460 -15.15 -3.30 -13.67
CA PHE A 460 -14.07 -4.13 -13.13
C PHE A 460 -14.11 -5.51 -13.74
N LEU A 461 -13.48 -5.64 -14.87
CA LEU A 461 -12.99 -6.92 -15.38
C LEU A 461 -11.75 -7.31 -14.55
N HIS A 462 -11.96 -8.05 -13.52
CA HIS A 462 -10.87 -8.67 -12.76
C HIS A 462 -10.54 -10.05 -13.30
#